data_bb4cf6b1275ec464b2785130f54b7dd4
#
_entry.id   bb4cf6b1275ec464b2785130f54b7dd4
#
_cell.length_a   1.000
_cell.length_b   1.000
_cell.length_c   1.000
_cell.angle_alpha   90.00
_cell.angle_beta   90.00
_cell.angle_gamma   90.00
#
_symmetry.space_group_name_H-M   'P 1'
#
loop_
_entity.id
_entity.type
_entity.pdbx_description
1 polymer ?
#
loop_
_entity_poly.entity_id
_entity_poly.type
_entity_poly.pdbx_seq_one_letter_code
_entity_poly.pdbx_strand_id
1 'polypeptide(L)'
;MLFRSGNSSDGSQTMTFNGGYVFVSQTGGGNGPLDCGDSNNSITYSGGTVIAAGSSDMFETPSSYSFLSTTSVSAGQTITFTDASGNVLATFTLPNGSAEMVMCSQESSVTCYTGGTLSGTTYFASQDSTNRCGYGGTISGGTAVSASSGGNSGPGGGGNNRPF
;
A
#
# COMPACT_ATOMS: atom_id res chain seq x y z
N MET A 1 -1.84 -10.54 -4.49
CA MET A 1 -1.74 -10.19 -5.92
C MET A 1 -0.46 -9.42 -6.11
N LEU A 2 0.30 -9.66 -7.15
CA LEU A 2 1.49 -8.91 -7.55
C LEU A 2 1.14 -8.08 -8.78
N PHE A 3 1.42 -6.79 -8.74
CA PHE A 3 1.43 -5.95 -9.93
C PHE A 3 2.86 -5.88 -10.45
N ARG A 4 3.09 -6.46 -11.60
CA ARG A 4 4.37 -6.44 -12.30
C ARG A 4 4.18 -6.04 -13.75
N SER A 5 5.07 -5.22 -14.25
CA SER A 5 5.10 -4.78 -15.64
C SER A 5 6.47 -5.03 -16.25
N GLY A 6 6.50 -5.82 -17.33
CA GLY A 6 7.66 -6.02 -18.18
C GLY A 6 8.87 -6.73 -17.56
N ASN A 7 9.93 -6.75 -18.31
CA ASN A 7 11.29 -7.14 -17.91
C ASN A 7 12.31 -6.26 -18.65
N SER A 8 13.59 -6.42 -18.35
CA SER A 8 14.65 -5.57 -18.91
C SER A 8 14.76 -5.58 -20.45
N SER A 9 14.19 -6.57 -21.12
CA SER A 9 14.20 -6.70 -22.59
C SER A 9 13.03 -5.98 -23.27
N ASP A 10 12.01 -5.56 -22.51
CA ASP A 10 10.75 -5.06 -23.06
C ASP A 10 10.73 -3.53 -23.27
N GLY A 11 11.84 -2.85 -23.02
CA GLY A 11 11.92 -1.37 -23.05
C GLY A 11 11.34 -0.72 -21.81
N SER A 12 11.13 0.58 -21.86
CA SER A 12 10.51 1.34 -20.74
C SER A 12 9.07 0.93 -20.51
N GLN A 13 8.74 0.63 -19.26
CA GLN A 13 7.39 0.29 -18.82
C GLN A 13 6.88 1.34 -17.84
N THR A 14 5.58 1.61 -17.88
CA THR A 14 4.94 2.51 -16.90
C THR A 14 3.68 1.87 -16.37
N MET A 15 3.58 1.82 -15.04
CA MET A 15 2.35 1.48 -14.33
C MET A 15 1.72 2.77 -13.83
N THR A 16 0.45 3.02 -14.14
CA THR A 16 -0.23 4.27 -13.76
C THR A 16 -1.46 3.98 -12.90
N PHE A 17 -1.53 4.66 -11.75
CA PHE A 17 -2.71 4.70 -10.90
C PHE A 17 -3.35 6.09 -11.00
N ASN A 18 -4.56 6.19 -11.55
CA ASN A 18 -5.25 7.44 -11.80
C ASN A 18 -6.65 7.53 -11.17
N GLY A 19 -7.00 6.62 -10.27
CA GLY A 19 -8.25 6.64 -9.53
C GLY A 19 -8.66 5.29 -8.98
N GLY A 20 -9.77 5.28 -8.24
CA GLY A 20 -10.34 4.08 -7.64
C GLY A 20 -9.60 3.58 -6.41
N TYR A 21 -9.84 2.32 -6.07
CA TYR A 21 -9.21 1.63 -4.94
C TYR A 21 -8.40 0.45 -5.45
N VAL A 22 -7.13 0.41 -5.11
CA VAL A 22 -6.21 -0.69 -5.46
C VAL A 22 -5.62 -1.25 -4.17
N PHE A 23 -5.78 -2.55 -3.96
CA PHE A 23 -5.26 -3.27 -2.81
C PHE A 23 -4.38 -4.41 -3.30
N VAL A 24 -3.11 -4.35 -2.98
CA VAL A 24 -2.12 -5.33 -3.43
C VAL A 24 -1.40 -5.92 -2.25
N SER A 25 -1.28 -7.24 -2.24
CA SER A 25 -0.36 -7.91 -1.30
C SER A 25 0.48 -8.95 -2.01
N GLN A 26 1.76 -8.98 -1.66
CA GLN A 26 2.71 -10.01 -2.06
C GLN A 26 3.59 -10.34 -0.86
N THR A 27 3.38 -11.52 -0.28
CA THR A 27 4.04 -11.97 0.95
C THR A 27 5.06 -13.08 0.73
N GLY A 28 5.26 -13.49 -0.50
CA GLY A 28 6.33 -14.42 -0.89
C GLY A 28 7.63 -13.70 -1.22
N GLY A 29 8.77 -14.31 -0.97
CA GLY A 29 10.07 -13.72 -1.26
C GLY A 29 10.33 -13.48 -2.76
N GLY A 30 11.24 -12.58 -3.07
CA GLY A 30 11.77 -12.32 -4.40
C GLY A 30 11.11 -11.22 -5.22
N ASN A 31 9.90 -10.76 -4.85
CA ASN A 31 9.24 -9.59 -5.47
C ASN A 31 8.40 -8.85 -4.43
N GLY A 32 8.34 -7.54 -4.54
CA GLY A 32 7.44 -6.70 -3.76
C GLY A 32 6.01 -6.68 -4.33
N PRO A 33 5.05 -6.09 -3.60
CA PRO A 33 3.66 -5.98 -4.07
C PRO A 33 3.50 -5.06 -5.28
N LEU A 34 4.40 -4.10 -5.46
CA LEU A 34 4.53 -3.28 -6.67
C LEU A 34 5.93 -3.46 -7.22
N ASP A 35 6.02 -3.93 -8.46
CA ASP A 35 7.26 -4.18 -9.17
C ASP A 35 7.03 -3.83 -10.65
N CYS A 36 7.71 -2.82 -11.14
CA CYS A 36 7.60 -2.34 -12.52
C CYS A 36 8.75 -2.83 -13.40
N GLY A 37 9.52 -3.81 -12.94
CA GLY A 37 10.64 -4.40 -13.65
C GLY A 37 11.96 -3.65 -13.41
N ASP A 38 12.92 -3.85 -14.30
CA ASP A 38 14.29 -3.36 -14.11
C ASP A 38 14.45 -1.85 -14.45
N SER A 39 15.52 -1.45 -15.08
CA SER A 39 15.86 -0.05 -15.34
C SER A 39 14.93 0.65 -16.34
N ASN A 40 14.72 1.96 -16.16
CA ASN A 40 13.89 2.85 -16.98
C ASN A 40 12.36 2.64 -16.85
N ASN A 41 11.91 1.96 -15.82
CA ASN A 41 10.51 1.78 -15.52
C ASN A 41 10.03 2.74 -14.44
N SER A 42 8.74 2.97 -14.36
CA SER A 42 8.16 3.91 -13.40
C SER A 42 6.76 3.51 -12.96
N ILE A 43 6.45 3.82 -11.70
CA ILE A 43 5.11 3.75 -11.18
C ILE A 43 4.62 5.17 -10.95
N THR A 44 3.59 5.57 -11.69
CA THR A 44 3.02 6.92 -11.61
C THR A 44 1.71 6.87 -10.81
N TYR A 45 1.61 7.77 -9.83
CA TYR A 45 0.38 7.99 -9.09
C TYR A 45 -0.15 9.39 -9.42
N SER A 46 -1.43 9.46 -9.81
CA SER A 46 -2.15 10.69 -10.12
C SER A 46 -3.55 10.76 -9.49
N GLY A 47 -3.94 9.76 -8.70
CA GLY A 47 -5.18 9.78 -7.93
C GLY A 47 -5.67 8.42 -7.47
N GLY A 48 -6.66 8.45 -6.60
CA GLY A 48 -7.28 7.27 -5.99
C GLY A 48 -6.62 6.86 -4.66
N THR A 49 -6.85 5.62 -4.25
CA THR A 49 -6.25 5.03 -3.06
C THR A 49 -5.55 3.74 -3.43
N VAL A 50 -4.24 3.69 -3.25
CA VAL A 50 -3.42 2.50 -3.50
C VAL A 50 -2.81 2.05 -2.19
N ILE A 51 -3.10 0.82 -1.77
CA ILE A 51 -2.47 0.17 -0.62
C ILE A 51 -1.65 -1.01 -1.13
N ALA A 52 -0.39 -1.04 -0.73
CA ALA A 52 0.51 -2.15 -0.97
C ALA A 52 1.08 -2.67 0.36
N ALA A 53 1.05 -3.99 0.56
CA ALA A 53 1.59 -4.63 1.75
C ALA A 53 2.27 -5.95 1.37
N GLY A 54 3.51 -6.16 1.79
CA GLY A 54 4.20 -7.39 1.43
C GLY A 54 5.70 -7.36 1.70
N SER A 55 6.44 -8.11 0.89
CA SER A 55 7.91 -8.10 0.92
C SER A 55 8.45 -6.73 0.49
N SER A 56 9.56 -6.35 1.10
CA SER A 56 10.32 -5.17 0.69
C SER A 56 11.25 -5.45 -0.51
N ASP A 57 11.43 -6.73 -0.86
CA ASP A 57 12.24 -7.12 -2.01
C ASP A 57 11.66 -6.59 -3.31
N MET A 58 12.49 -5.97 -4.14
CA MET A 58 12.10 -5.41 -5.44
C MET A 58 10.83 -4.53 -5.40
N PHE A 59 10.51 -3.98 -4.23
CA PHE A 59 9.39 -3.05 -4.08
C PHE A 59 9.75 -1.69 -4.64
N GLU A 60 8.88 -1.16 -5.49
CA GLU A 60 9.02 0.17 -6.07
C GLU A 60 7.90 1.08 -5.59
N THR A 61 8.27 2.27 -5.14
CA THR A 61 7.29 3.28 -4.74
C THR A 61 6.70 3.99 -5.97
N PRO A 62 5.39 4.28 -5.97
CA PRO A 62 4.82 5.23 -6.92
C PRO A 62 5.48 6.60 -6.83
N SER A 63 5.33 7.40 -7.89
CA SER A 63 5.86 8.77 -7.97
C SER A 63 5.44 9.68 -6.80
N SER A 64 4.33 9.34 -6.14
CA SER A 64 3.87 9.99 -4.92
C SER A 64 3.19 8.97 -4.01
N TYR A 65 3.44 9.09 -2.72
CA TYR A 65 2.77 8.30 -1.66
C TYR A 65 2.61 9.14 -0.39
N SER A 66 1.58 8.85 0.38
CA SER A 66 1.27 9.54 1.64
C SER A 66 1.77 8.82 2.88
N PHE A 67 2.12 7.53 2.74
CA PHE A 67 2.61 6.70 3.85
C PHE A 67 3.50 5.57 3.33
N LEU A 68 4.59 5.33 4.02
CA LEU A 68 5.43 4.14 3.86
C LEU A 68 6.03 3.78 5.22
N SER A 69 5.97 2.52 5.57
CA SER A 69 6.59 2.00 6.80
C SER A 69 7.13 0.59 6.58
N THR A 70 8.29 0.32 7.15
CA THR A 70 8.74 -1.04 7.43
C THR A 70 8.09 -1.49 8.73
N THR A 71 7.15 -2.41 8.64
CA THR A 71 6.42 -2.94 9.79
C THR A 71 5.98 -4.36 9.50
N SER A 72 5.96 -5.20 10.52
CA SER A 72 5.49 -6.57 10.35
C SER A 72 3.98 -6.64 10.55
N VAL A 73 3.30 -7.17 9.55
CA VAL A 73 1.86 -7.46 9.59
C VAL A 73 1.65 -8.91 9.24
N SER A 74 0.93 -9.65 10.07
CA SER A 74 0.64 -11.08 9.86
C SER A 74 -0.69 -11.29 9.15
N ALA A 75 -0.85 -12.46 8.54
CA ALA A 75 -2.13 -12.90 7.97
C ALA A 75 -3.29 -12.73 8.96
N GLY A 76 -4.43 -12.28 8.47
CA GLY A 76 -5.62 -11.98 9.27
C GLY A 76 -5.60 -10.63 9.98
N GLN A 77 -4.46 -9.94 10.04
CA GLN A 77 -4.43 -8.58 10.58
C GLN A 77 -4.95 -7.58 9.55
N THR A 78 -5.70 -6.60 10.06
CA THR A 78 -6.24 -5.51 9.26
C THR A 78 -5.30 -4.31 9.30
N ILE A 79 -5.03 -3.73 8.15
CA ILE A 79 -4.33 -2.46 7.95
C ILE A 79 -5.38 -1.42 7.60
N THR A 80 -5.41 -0.31 8.31
CA THR A 80 -6.40 0.75 8.12
C THR A 80 -5.72 2.11 8.02
N PHE A 81 -6.10 2.86 7.00
CA PHE A 81 -5.66 4.25 6.81
C PHE A 81 -6.82 5.20 7.08
N THR A 82 -6.56 6.22 7.88
CA THR A 82 -7.54 7.26 8.23
C THR A 82 -7.04 8.63 7.80
N ASP A 83 -7.99 9.55 7.59
CA ASP A 83 -7.71 10.97 7.48
C ASP A 83 -7.39 11.58 8.86
N ALA A 84 -7.10 12.89 8.88
CA ALA A 84 -6.81 13.64 10.10
C ALA A 84 -8.02 13.72 11.07
N SER A 85 -9.24 13.47 10.59
CA SER A 85 -10.47 13.44 11.39
C SER A 85 -10.79 12.05 11.94
N GLY A 86 -9.99 11.02 11.58
CA GLY A 86 -10.19 9.64 12.01
C GLY A 86 -11.18 8.84 11.15
N ASN A 87 -11.64 9.40 10.03
CA ASN A 87 -12.46 8.63 9.09
C ASN A 87 -11.61 7.63 8.33
N VAL A 88 -12.11 6.42 8.16
CA VAL A 88 -11.45 5.36 7.41
C VAL A 88 -11.47 5.68 5.92
N LEU A 89 -10.32 5.96 5.35
CA LEU A 89 -10.14 6.15 3.91
C LEU A 89 -10.10 4.82 3.20
N ALA A 90 -9.36 3.87 3.76
CA ALA A 90 -9.31 2.51 3.26
C ALA A 90 -8.86 1.54 4.35
N THR A 91 -9.33 0.31 4.25
CA THR A 91 -8.93 -0.80 5.11
C THR A 91 -8.69 -2.06 4.28
N PHE A 92 -7.73 -2.86 4.70
CA PHE A 92 -7.29 -4.05 4.00
C PHE A 92 -6.87 -5.13 4.99
N THR A 93 -7.43 -6.32 4.91
CA THR A 93 -7.01 -7.47 5.71
C THR A 93 -5.99 -8.29 4.93
N LEU A 94 -4.81 -8.52 5.50
CA LEU A 94 -3.77 -9.33 4.85
C LEU A 94 -4.23 -10.78 4.71
N PRO A 95 -4.36 -11.33 3.49
CA PRO A 95 -5.01 -12.62 3.30
C PRO A 95 -4.16 -13.81 3.74
N ASN A 96 -2.83 -13.72 3.60
CA ASN A 96 -1.91 -14.82 3.93
C ASN A 96 -0.49 -14.29 4.22
N GLY A 97 0.37 -15.14 4.75
CA GLY A 97 1.79 -14.86 4.99
C GLY A 97 2.02 -13.72 5.99
N SER A 98 3.09 -12.98 5.76
CA SER A 98 3.43 -11.76 6.51
C SER A 98 3.95 -10.68 5.58
N ALA A 99 3.58 -9.45 5.85
CA ALA A 99 4.14 -8.28 5.19
C ALA A 99 5.27 -7.69 6.03
N GLU A 100 6.31 -7.22 5.38
CA GLU A 100 7.47 -6.54 5.96
C GLU A 100 7.37 -5.02 5.80
N MET A 101 6.49 -4.59 4.91
CA MET A 101 6.26 -3.17 4.63
C MET A 101 4.79 -2.92 4.28
N VAL A 102 4.37 -1.69 4.53
CA VAL A 102 3.04 -1.17 4.17
C VAL A 102 3.20 0.20 3.55
N MET A 103 2.52 0.42 2.44
CA MET A 103 2.51 1.70 1.71
C MET A 103 1.07 2.11 1.39
N CYS A 104 0.83 3.42 1.40
CA CYS A 104 -0.39 4.02 0.89
C CYS A 104 -0.06 5.22 -0.01
N SER A 105 -0.63 5.24 -1.21
CA SER A 105 -0.73 6.46 -2.01
C SER A 105 -2.16 6.98 -1.91
N GLN A 106 -2.28 8.25 -1.52
CA GLN A 106 -3.52 8.98 -1.32
C GLN A 106 -3.23 10.48 -1.49
N GLU A 107 -4.23 11.27 -1.86
CA GLU A 107 -4.08 12.72 -2.07
C GLU A 107 -3.81 13.48 -0.76
N SER A 108 -4.32 12.98 0.36
CA SER A 108 -4.17 13.57 1.69
C SER A 108 -3.17 12.80 2.55
N SER A 109 -2.65 13.45 3.58
CA SER A 109 -1.91 12.76 4.64
C SER A 109 -2.79 11.74 5.35
N VAL A 110 -2.20 10.61 5.70
CA VAL A 110 -2.91 9.51 6.35
C VAL A 110 -2.21 9.07 7.63
N THR A 111 -2.99 8.51 8.55
CA THR A 111 -2.51 7.74 9.70
C THR A 111 -2.79 6.27 9.45
N CYS A 112 -1.82 5.41 9.73
CA CYS A 112 -1.94 3.96 9.57
C CYS A 112 -2.13 3.28 10.92
N TYR A 113 -3.01 2.30 10.96
CA TYR A 113 -3.25 1.43 12.11
C TYR A 113 -3.21 -0.04 11.69
N THR A 114 -2.75 -0.90 12.59
CA THR A 114 -2.93 -2.36 12.50
C THR A 114 -3.87 -2.85 13.58
N GLY A 115 -4.76 -3.80 13.23
CA GLY A 115 -5.82 -4.28 14.13
C GLY A 115 -6.91 -3.25 14.35
N GLY A 116 -7.54 -3.29 15.54
CA GLY A 116 -8.66 -2.41 15.90
C GLY A 116 -10.03 -2.95 15.46
N THR A 117 -11.07 -2.20 15.83
CA THR A 117 -12.46 -2.53 15.49
C THR A 117 -13.03 -1.45 14.58
N LEU A 118 -13.51 -1.87 13.41
CA LEU A 118 -14.14 -0.99 12.41
C LEU A 118 -15.65 -0.90 12.65
N SER A 119 -16.20 0.30 12.47
CA SER A 119 -17.63 0.57 12.56
C SER A 119 -18.10 1.45 11.41
N GLY A 120 -19.20 1.08 10.76
CA GLY A 120 -19.74 1.80 9.61
C GLY A 120 -18.94 1.65 8.31
N THR A 121 -18.01 0.70 8.25
CA THR A 121 -17.20 0.44 7.06
C THR A 121 -18.01 -0.26 5.98
N THR A 122 -17.89 0.23 4.76
CA THR A 122 -18.41 -0.42 3.55
C THR A 122 -17.34 -1.31 2.95
N TYR A 123 -17.63 -2.59 2.82
CA TYR A 123 -16.74 -3.56 2.19
C TYR A 123 -17.09 -3.76 0.72
N PHE A 124 -16.07 -3.92 -0.12
CA PHE A 124 -16.28 -4.28 -1.51
C PHE A 124 -16.91 -5.67 -1.60
N ALA A 125 -17.84 -5.85 -2.55
CA ALA A 125 -18.56 -7.10 -2.75
C ALA A 125 -17.63 -8.27 -3.08
N SER A 126 -18.09 -9.50 -2.78
CA SER A 126 -17.39 -10.77 -3.07
C SER A 126 -16.12 -11.04 -2.27
N GLN A 127 -15.94 -10.37 -1.13
CA GLN A 127 -14.80 -10.60 -0.24
C GLN A 127 -15.23 -11.52 0.91
N ASP A 128 -14.43 -12.53 1.17
CA ASP A 128 -14.60 -13.35 2.36
C ASP A 128 -14.08 -12.65 3.62
N SER A 129 -14.27 -13.26 4.79
CA SER A 129 -13.85 -12.65 6.07
C SER A 129 -12.33 -12.55 6.24
N THR A 130 -11.57 -13.27 5.43
CA THR A 130 -10.09 -13.32 5.50
C THR A 130 -9.41 -12.41 4.50
N ASN A 131 -10.15 -11.91 3.51
CA ASN A 131 -9.63 -11.05 2.43
C ASN A 131 -10.58 -9.87 2.23
N ARG A 132 -10.64 -8.99 3.21
CA ARG A 132 -11.56 -7.84 3.19
C ARG A 132 -10.84 -6.56 2.82
N CYS A 133 -11.42 -5.87 1.85
CA CYS A 133 -11.06 -4.50 1.51
C CYS A 133 -12.30 -3.62 1.64
N GLY A 134 -12.14 -2.44 2.21
CA GLY A 134 -13.27 -1.54 2.45
C GLY A 134 -12.85 -0.10 2.65
N TYR A 135 -13.82 0.76 2.87
CA TYR A 135 -13.66 2.19 3.09
C TYR A 135 -14.80 2.75 3.94
N GLY A 136 -14.62 3.95 4.44
CA GLY A 136 -15.61 4.66 5.23
C GLY A 136 -15.75 4.14 6.67
N GLY A 137 -16.52 4.85 7.46
CA GLY A 137 -16.69 4.56 8.88
C GLY A 137 -15.52 5.05 9.72
N THR A 138 -15.37 4.46 10.90
CA THR A 138 -14.36 4.82 11.90
C THR A 138 -13.66 3.59 12.44
N ILE A 139 -12.47 3.77 13.03
CA ILE A 139 -11.74 2.73 13.75
C ILE A 139 -11.64 3.10 15.23
N SER A 140 -11.78 2.11 16.10
CA SER A 140 -11.50 2.23 17.53
C SER A 140 -10.47 1.20 17.96
N GLY A 141 -9.54 1.61 18.82
CA GLY A 141 -8.38 0.78 19.16
C GLY A 141 -7.42 0.64 17.98
N GLY A 142 -6.66 -0.44 17.99
CA GLY A 142 -5.60 -0.64 16.99
C GLY A 142 -4.27 -0.03 17.43
N THR A 143 -3.22 -0.48 16.79
CA THR A 143 -1.84 0.00 17.03
C THR A 143 -1.46 0.94 15.90
N ALA A 144 -1.16 2.19 16.25
CA ALA A 144 -0.65 3.16 15.27
C ALA A 144 0.71 2.71 14.74
N VAL A 145 0.88 2.79 13.44
CA VAL A 145 2.12 2.50 12.74
C VAL A 145 2.76 3.83 12.35
N SER A 146 4.01 4.02 12.73
CA SER A 146 4.77 5.22 12.35
C SER A 146 5.31 5.07 10.93
N ALA A 147 5.28 6.16 10.16
CA ALA A 147 5.96 6.20 8.87
C ALA A 147 7.48 6.02 9.07
N SER A 148 8.12 5.32 8.15
CA SER A 148 9.58 5.22 8.13
C SER A 148 10.20 6.60 7.89
N SER A 149 11.28 6.90 8.62
CA SER A 149 12.05 8.14 8.40
C SER A 149 12.67 8.12 7.00
N GLY A 150 12.24 9.02 6.13
CA GLY A 150 12.68 9.11 4.73
C GLY A 150 11.55 9.09 3.71
N GLY A 151 10.31 8.83 4.14
CA GLY A 151 9.14 8.95 3.27
C GLY A 151 8.87 10.42 2.92
N ASN A 152 8.91 10.76 1.65
CA ASN A 152 8.57 12.10 1.19
C ASN A 152 7.05 12.23 1.11
N SER A 153 6.47 12.91 2.05
CA SER A 153 5.05 13.27 2.06
C SER A 153 4.82 14.56 1.28
N GLY A 154 4.90 14.48 -0.05
CA GLY A 154 4.61 15.62 -0.92
C GLY A 154 4.57 15.21 -2.39
N PRO A 155 3.75 15.88 -3.22
CA PRO A 155 3.76 15.66 -4.65
C PRO A 155 5.12 16.14 -5.22
N GLY A 156 5.92 15.18 -5.68
CA GLY A 156 7.15 15.45 -6.41
C GLY A 156 8.44 15.18 -5.63
N GLY A 157 8.98 14.01 -5.79
CA GLY A 157 10.32 13.67 -5.30
C GLY A 157 10.68 12.22 -5.58
N GLY A 158 10.91 11.90 -6.85
CA GLY A 158 11.54 10.64 -7.22
C GLY A 158 12.98 10.62 -6.71
N GLY A 159 13.27 9.82 -5.72
CA GLY A 159 14.59 9.53 -5.24
C GLY A 159 14.80 8.03 -5.23
N ASN A 160 15.41 7.49 -6.28
CA ASN A 160 15.93 6.13 -6.29
C ASN A 160 17.06 5.99 -5.27
N ASN A 161 16.74 5.52 -4.07
CA ASN A 161 17.75 4.98 -3.17
C ASN A 161 17.66 3.47 -3.22
N ARG A 162 18.39 2.86 -4.16
CA ARG A 162 18.77 1.44 -4.11
C ARG A 162 20.02 1.32 -3.24
N PRO A 163 20.02 0.53 -2.18
CA PRO A 163 21.27 0.00 -1.66
C PRO A 163 21.76 -1.11 -2.61
N PHE A 164 23.00 -1.03 -2.99
CA PHE A 164 23.75 -2.07 -3.71
C PHE A 164 23.98 -3.29 -2.83
#